data_f602ba827ed203715e0cb2e6a6558862
#
_entry.id   f602ba827ed203715e0cb2e6a6558862
#
_cell.length_a   1.000
_cell.length_b   1.000
_cell.length_c   1.000
_cell.angle_alpha   90.00
_cell.angle_beta   90.00
_cell.angle_gamma   90.00
#
_symmetry.space_group_name_H-M   'P 1'
#
loop_
_entity.id
_entity.type
_entity.pdbx_description
1 polymer ?
#
loop_
_entity_poly.entity_id
_entity_poly.type
_entity_poly.pdbx_seq_one_letter_code
_entity_poly.pdbx_strand_id
1 'polypeptide(L)'
;VFGAKVEAGRVDRRVSNPIIATPWLTADASEAVLEIPGAARFHVWQGRHVQVQVMPGASASVIRMWLEGMVASLVLIQQRRFALHASTIRVGGRLVAVAGPSGAGKSTTAALLAGRGHSIVTDEVTAVDFAVREGVVIPTVCPSGRRLRLRRETVERLGMSRDGGEEIIGTGKLGFPLVPTDHDELSLELVVVLRPEGGEVVSDVHALTGPAALTALITNTLRPYFCILQHQAHLRWIAGLASAVPIVQLDRPSNRWTGSRVAMLIEEAAMGGRDTDGLRPRHAAESNSTPRADLPVAPLTPSSAG
;
A
#
# COMPACT_ATOMS: atom_id res chain seq x y z
N VAL A 1 1.70 2.72 14.70
CA VAL A 1 1.54 2.18 13.34
C VAL A 1 0.05 1.96 13.11
N PHE A 2 -0.59 2.70 12.19
CA PHE A 2 -2.05 2.62 11.92
C PHE A 2 -2.94 2.66 13.17
N GLY A 3 -2.63 3.57 14.11
CA GLY A 3 -3.36 3.69 15.37
C GLY A 3 -2.98 2.67 16.44
N ALA A 4 -2.19 1.65 16.13
CA ALA A 4 -1.71 0.70 17.13
C ALA A 4 -0.65 1.34 18.04
N LYS A 5 -0.77 1.09 19.35
CA LYS A 5 0.22 1.47 20.35
C LYS A 5 1.44 0.57 20.24
N VAL A 6 2.62 1.15 20.15
CA VAL A 6 3.90 0.42 20.06
C VAL A 6 4.65 0.61 21.37
N GLU A 7 5.02 -0.48 22.03
CA GLU A 7 5.72 -0.47 23.32
C GLU A 7 6.92 -1.43 23.29
N ALA A 8 8.00 -1.00 23.92
CA ALA A 8 9.15 -1.89 24.16
C ALA A 8 8.82 -2.85 25.31
N GLY A 9 9.22 -4.12 25.18
CA GLY A 9 9.01 -5.11 26.23
C GLY A 9 9.40 -6.50 25.80
N ARG A 10 9.49 -7.43 26.75
CA ARG A 10 9.79 -8.84 26.48
C ARG A 10 8.58 -9.51 25.84
N VAL A 11 8.82 -10.29 24.78
CA VAL A 11 7.78 -11.04 24.05
C VAL A 11 7.91 -12.52 24.38
N ASP A 12 7.10 -13.00 25.33
CA ASP A 12 7.07 -14.42 25.76
C ASP A 12 5.84 -15.17 25.21
N ARG A 13 5.03 -14.48 24.40
CA ARG A 13 3.78 -15.01 23.85
C ARG A 13 4.03 -16.04 22.74
N ARG A 14 3.07 -16.97 22.63
CA ARG A 14 2.90 -17.89 21.50
C ARG A 14 1.44 -17.85 21.08
N VAL A 15 1.18 -17.86 19.78
CA VAL A 15 -0.16 -17.98 19.22
C VAL A 15 -0.65 -19.40 19.43
N SER A 16 -1.80 -19.58 20.09
CA SER A 16 -2.26 -20.92 20.52
C SER A 16 -2.72 -21.80 19.36
N ASN A 17 -3.48 -21.23 18.41
CA ASN A 17 -4.03 -21.93 17.25
C ASN A 17 -3.70 -21.14 15.97
N PRO A 18 -2.44 -21.13 15.50
CA PRO A 18 -2.06 -20.31 14.37
C PRO A 18 -2.64 -20.85 13.07
N ILE A 19 -3.17 -19.96 12.24
CA ILE A 19 -3.54 -20.22 10.84
C ILE A 19 -2.28 -20.17 9.96
N ILE A 20 -1.34 -19.28 10.30
CA ILE A 20 0.00 -19.22 9.69
C ILE A 20 1.00 -19.67 10.74
N ALA A 21 1.79 -20.70 10.39
CA ALA A 21 2.85 -21.21 11.23
C ALA A 21 4.12 -21.47 10.41
N THR A 22 5.11 -20.61 10.61
CA THR A 22 6.45 -20.69 10.02
C THR A 22 7.50 -20.54 11.11
N PRO A 23 8.79 -20.83 10.87
CA PRO A 23 9.83 -20.66 11.89
C PRO A 23 9.97 -19.22 12.41
N TRP A 24 9.51 -18.22 11.66
CA TRP A 24 9.69 -16.81 11.99
C TRP A 24 8.35 -16.06 12.20
N LEU A 25 7.21 -16.67 11.88
CA LEU A 25 5.89 -16.07 12.06
C LEU A 25 4.85 -17.11 12.46
N THR A 26 4.15 -16.84 13.55
CA THR A 26 2.91 -17.52 13.91
C THR A 26 1.80 -16.48 14.01
N ALA A 27 0.65 -16.73 13.37
CA ALA A 27 -0.46 -15.77 13.35
C ALA A 27 -1.83 -16.44 13.23
N ASP A 28 -2.81 -15.85 13.87
CA ASP A 28 -4.23 -16.05 13.62
C ASP A 28 -4.91 -14.70 13.22
N ALA A 29 -6.22 -14.67 13.19
CA ALA A 29 -6.98 -13.48 12.79
C ALA A 29 -6.84 -12.28 13.74
N SER A 30 -6.37 -12.49 14.95
CA SER A 30 -6.35 -11.51 16.05
C SER A 30 -4.99 -11.31 16.70
N GLU A 31 -4.08 -12.25 16.54
CA GLU A 31 -2.78 -12.28 17.21
C GLU A 31 -1.68 -12.76 16.25
N ALA A 32 -0.49 -12.18 16.36
CA ALA A 32 0.68 -12.61 15.60
C ALA A 32 1.95 -12.42 16.42
N VAL A 33 2.87 -13.39 16.31
CA VAL A 33 4.24 -13.28 16.81
C VAL A 33 5.20 -13.44 15.65
N LEU A 34 6.00 -12.41 15.43
CA LEU A 34 7.00 -12.33 14.37
C LEU A 34 8.39 -12.28 15.01
N GLU A 35 9.28 -13.15 14.57
CA GLU A 35 10.65 -13.22 15.05
C GLU A 35 11.64 -12.97 13.93
N ILE A 36 12.44 -11.92 14.08
CA ILE A 36 13.47 -11.53 13.12
C ILE A 36 14.84 -11.75 13.79
N PRO A 37 15.58 -12.80 13.39
CA PRO A 37 16.87 -13.10 13.97
C PRO A 37 17.81 -11.89 13.94
N GLY A 38 18.44 -11.60 15.06
CA GLY A 38 19.39 -10.48 15.20
C GLY A 38 18.77 -9.08 15.19
N ALA A 39 17.45 -8.95 15.04
CA ALA A 39 16.78 -7.66 15.03
C ALA A 39 15.77 -7.50 16.17
N ALA A 40 14.65 -8.19 16.12
CA ALA A 40 13.60 -8.03 17.11
C ALA A 40 12.60 -9.20 17.09
N ARG A 41 11.85 -9.33 18.17
CA ARG A 41 10.65 -10.13 18.25
C ARG A 41 9.46 -9.20 18.46
N PHE A 42 8.42 -9.37 17.66
CA PHE A 42 7.22 -8.54 17.69
C PHE A 42 6.02 -9.39 18.09
N HIS A 43 5.19 -8.86 18.97
CA HIS A 43 3.87 -9.39 19.27
C HIS A 43 2.84 -8.34 18.87
N VAL A 44 1.92 -8.71 17.99
CA VAL A 44 0.86 -7.85 17.46
C VAL A 44 -0.47 -8.48 17.80
N TRP A 45 -1.36 -7.75 18.47
CA TRP A 45 -2.67 -8.29 18.83
C TRP A 45 -3.80 -7.28 18.75
N GLN A 46 -4.98 -7.76 18.37
CA GLN A 46 -6.21 -7.00 18.20
C GLN A 46 -6.10 -5.81 17.23
N GLY A 47 -5.04 -5.75 16.42
CA GLY A 47 -4.76 -4.62 15.55
C GLY A 47 -4.51 -3.29 16.26
N ARG A 48 -4.34 -3.31 17.58
CA ARG A 48 -4.23 -2.12 18.44
C ARG A 48 -2.95 -2.05 19.25
N HIS A 49 -2.27 -3.18 19.41
CA HIS A 49 -1.10 -3.30 20.26
C HIS A 49 0.05 -3.96 19.52
N VAL A 50 1.23 -3.40 19.69
CA VAL A 50 2.49 -3.93 19.19
C VAL A 50 3.51 -3.89 20.32
N GLN A 51 3.96 -5.05 20.78
CA GLN A 51 5.06 -5.16 21.71
C GLN A 51 6.34 -5.53 20.96
N VAL A 52 7.43 -4.84 21.24
CA VAL A 52 8.71 -5.03 20.55
C VAL A 52 9.80 -5.39 21.55
N GLN A 53 10.33 -6.58 21.41
CA GLN A 53 11.55 -6.99 22.10
C GLN A 53 12.72 -6.81 21.13
N VAL A 54 13.52 -5.79 21.38
CA VAL A 54 14.71 -5.47 20.58
C VAL A 54 15.84 -6.42 20.97
N MET A 55 16.54 -6.99 19.98
CA MET A 55 17.72 -7.82 20.23
C MET A 55 18.96 -6.95 20.46
N PRO A 56 19.92 -7.40 21.30
CA PRO A 56 21.17 -6.69 21.52
C PRO A 56 21.90 -6.38 20.21
N GLY A 57 22.33 -5.13 20.00
CA GLY A 57 23.04 -4.71 18.80
C GLY A 57 22.17 -4.48 17.55
N ALA A 58 20.85 -4.63 17.65
CA ALA A 58 19.95 -4.40 16.51
C ALA A 58 19.91 -2.93 16.08
N SER A 59 19.94 -2.68 14.78
CA SER A 59 19.85 -1.34 14.22
C SER A 59 18.44 -0.79 14.31
N ALA A 60 18.29 0.46 14.75
CA ALA A 60 17.01 1.17 14.79
C ALA A 60 16.37 1.30 13.40
N SER A 61 17.16 1.48 12.33
CA SER A 61 16.66 1.56 10.95
C SER A 61 16.05 0.25 10.49
N VAL A 62 16.64 -0.88 10.88
CA VAL A 62 16.10 -2.23 10.58
C VAL A 62 14.79 -2.48 11.34
N ILE A 63 14.76 -2.17 12.64
CA ILE A 63 13.53 -2.31 13.45
C ILE A 63 12.40 -1.48 12.86
N ARG A 64 12.68 -0.22 12.51
CA ARG A 64 11.72 0.68 11.88
C ARG A 64 11.21 0.13 10.55
N MET A 65 12.09 -0.41 9.71
CA MET A 65 11.72 -1.05 8.44
C MET A 65 10.71 -2.19 8.66
N TRP A 66 10.92 -3.03 9.68
CA TRP A 66 9.99 -4.11 10.00
C TRP A 66 8.67 -3.60 10.58
N LEU A 67 8.71 -2.57 11.42
CA LEU A 67 7.50 -1.91 11.95
C LEU A 67 6.65 -1.29 10.85
N GLU A 68 7.27 -0.57 9.92
CA GLU A 68 6.59 0.13 8.83
C GLU A 68 6.13 -0.81 7.70
N GLY A 69 6.68 -2.00 7.60
CA GLY A 69 6.35 -2.99 6.58
C GLY A 69 5.52 -4.16 7.11
N MET A 70 6.19 -5.18 7.65
CA MET A 70 5.57 -6.45 8.05
C MET A 70 4.60 -6.28 9.22
N VAL A 71 5.02 -5.58 10.28
CA VAL A 71 4.19 -5.34 11.46
C VAL A 71 2.97 -4.47 11.10
N ALA A 72 3.16 -3.45 10.28
CA ALA A 72 2.07 -2.63 9.75
C ALA A 72 1.04 -3.47 8.99
N SER A 73 1.49 -4.44 8.18
CA SER A 73 0.60 -5.37 7.47
C SER A 73 -0.22 -6.22 8.44
N LEU A 74 0.40 -6.76 9.50
CA LEU A 74 -0.29 -7.56 10.52
C LEU A 74 -1.33 -6.73 11.28
N VAL A 75 -0.99 -5.49 11.65
CA VAL A 75 -1.91 -4.55 12.29
C VAL A 75 -3.14 -4.30 11.40
N LEU A 76 -2.92 -3.96 10.12
CA LEU A 76 -4.01 -3.71 9.18
C LEU A 76 -4.91 -4.93 9.01
N ILE A 77 -4.33 -6.12 8.81
CA ILE A 77 -5.12 -7.36 8.64
C ILE A 77 -5.97 -7.66 9.86
N GLN A 78 -5.44 -7.50 11.08
CA GLN A 78 -6.21 -7.67 12.31
C GLN A 78 -7.32 -6.62 12.47
N GLN A 79 -7.15 -5.42 11.90
CA GLN A 79 -8.18 -4.38 11.80
C GLN A 79 -9.18 -4.63 10.65
N ARG A 80 -9.03 -5.71 9.87
CA ARG A 80 -9.77 -5.98 8.61
C ARG A 80 -9.60 -4.86 7.58
N ARG A 81 -8.46 -4.19 7.61
CA ARG A 81 -8.04 -3.17 6.65
C ARG A 81 -6.96 -3.74 5.75
N PHE A 82 -6.90 -3.26 4.52
CA PHE A 82 -5.96 -3.81 3.53
C PHE A 82 -5.20 -2.68 2.85
N ALA A 83 -4.07 -3.04 2.28
CA ALA A 83 -3.20 -2.09 1.60
C ALA A 83 -2.70 -2.66 0.27
N LEU A 84 -2.44 -1.79 -0.68
CA LEU A 84 -1.65 -2.10 -1.86
C LEU A 84 -0.17 -1.98 -1.53
N HIS A 85 0.64 -2.84 -2.13
CA HIS A 85 2.09 -2.66 -2.18
C HIS A 85 2.41 -1.63 -3.27
N ALA A 86 2.27 -0.37 -2.92
CA ALA A 86 2.31 0.74 -3.85
C ALA A 86 3.03 1.95 -3.27
N SER A 87 3.47 2.85 -4.15
CA SER A 87 3.80 4.23 -3.83
C SER A 87 2.64 5.12 -4.27
N THR A 88 2.17 6.00 -3.41
CA THR A 88 1.06 6.90 -3.74
C THR A 88 1.54 8.33 -3.88
N ILE A 89 1.19 8.97 -4.99
CA ILE A 89 1.66 10.28 -5.39
C ILE A 89 0.47 11.15 -5.78
N ARG A 90 0.50 12.44 -5.45
CA ARG A 90 -0.45 13.43 -5.93
C ARG A 90 0.07 14.02 -7.24
N VAL A 91 -0.52 13.63 -8.35
CA VAL A 91 -0.15 14.03 -9.72
C VAL A 91 -1.23 14.94 -10.29
N GLY A 92 -0.90 16.19 -10.60
CA GLY A 92 -1.88 17.14 -11.15
C GLY A 92 -3.12 17.36 -10.26
N GLY A 93 -2.97 17.22 -8.93
CA GLY A 93 -4.07 17.27 -7.95
C GLY A 93 -4.74 15.92 -7.67
N ARG A 94 -4.59 14.92 -8.53
CA ARG A 94 -5.18 13.56 -8.38
C ARG A 94 -4.27 12.63 -7.60
N LEU A 95 -4.86 11.76 -6.79
CA LEU A 95 -4.11 10.77 -6.03
C LEU A 95 -3.99 9.46 -6.81
N VAL A 96 -2.75 9.10 -7.13
CA VAL A 96 -2.39 7.95 -7.97
C VAL A 96 -1.57 6.95 -7.16
N ALA A 97 -2.02 5.71 -7.09
CA ALA A 97 -1.25 4.60 -6.52
C ALA A 97 -0.48 3.86 -7.62
N VAL A 98 0.82 3.86 -7.55
CA VAL A 98 1.71 3.12 -8.46
C VAL A 98 2.06 1.80 -7.79
N ALA A 99 1.44 0.72 -8.25
CA ALA A 99 1.59 -0.65 -7.78
C ALA A 99 2.50 -1.48 -8.72
N GLY A 100 2.84 -2.69 -8.33
CA GLY A 100 3.66 -3.61 -9.12
C GLY A 100 4.52 -4.51 -8.23
N PRO A 101 5.13 -5.57 -8.78
CA PRO A 101 5.99 -6.47 -8.02
C PRO A 101 7.22 -5.75 -7.43
N SER A 102 7.93 -6.44 -6.53
CA SER A 102 9.19 -5.92 -6.00
C SER A 102 10.19 -5.71 -7.15
N GLY A 103 10.83 -4.55 -7.19
CA GLY A 103 11.74 -4.19 -8.28
C GLY A 103 11.08 -3.58 -9.52
N ALA A 104 9.74 -3.49 -9.60
CA ALA A 104 9.04 -2.87 -10.72
C ALA A 104 9.33 -1.37 -10.92
N GLY A 105 9.93 -0.72 -9.92
CA GLY A 105 10.31 0.70 -10.01
C GLY A 105 9.31 1.66 -9.37
N LYS A 106 8.40 1.20 -8.51
CA LYS A 106 7.41 2.03 -7.80
C LYS A 106 8.02 3.26 -7.12
N SER A 107 8.91 3.04 -6.17
CA SER A 107 9.58 4.13 -5.43
C SER A 107 10.46 5.00 -6.33
N THR A 108 11.08 4.41 -7.37
CA THR A 108 11.83 5.17 -8.40
C THR A 108 10.91 6.09 -9.18
N THR A 109 9.75 5.60 -9.59
CA THR A 109 8.73 6.40 -10.29
C THR A 109 8.19 7.51 -9.38
N ALA A 110 7.94 7.22 -8.10
CA ALA A 110 7.55 8.23 -7.13
C ALA A 110 8.61 9.34 -6.98
N ALA A 111 9.90 8.98 -6.89
CA ALA A 111 10.99 9.94 -6.84
C ALA A 111 11.09 10.80 -8.10
N LEU A 112 10.92 10.20 -9.29
CA LEU A 112 10.91 10.94 -10.57
C LEU A 112 9.76 11.93 -10.64
N LEU A 113 8.55 11.51 -10.26
CA LEU A 113 7.38 12.39 -10.21
C LEU A 113 7.57 13.52 -9.19
N ALA A 114 8.19 13.23 -8.03
CA ALA A 114 8.53 14.26 -7.05
C ALA A 114 9.54 15.29 -7.61
N GLY A 115 10.54 14.84 -8.36
CA GLY A 115 11.48 15.73 -9.07
C GLY A 115 10.81 16.58 -10.15
N ARG A 116 9.59 16.24 -10.57
CA ARG A 116 8.74 17.00 -11.53
C ARG A 116 7.70 17.88 -10.81
N GLY A 117 7.77 18.02 -9.49
CA GLY A 117 6.91 18.90 -8.70
C GLY A 117 5.67 18.24 -8.09
N HIS A 118 5.57 16.91 -8.14
CA HIS A 118 4.48 16.15 -7.52
C HIS A 118 4.80 15.72 -6.08
N SER A 119 3.79 15.54 -5.24
CA SER A 119 3.98 15.21 -3.83
C SER A 119 3.80 13.72 -3.57
N ILE A 120 4.78 13.08 -2.91
CA ILE A 120 4.66 11.68 -2.47
C ILE A 120 3.86 11.64 -1.16
N VAL A 121 2.80 10.84 -1.12
CA VAL A 121 1.92 10.66 0.04
C VAL A 121 2.34 9.45 0.87
N THR A 122 2.57 8.31 0.21
CA THR A 122 3.08 7.09 0.86
C THR A 122 4.07 6.36 -0.03
N ASP A 123 4.94 5.54 0.58
CA ASP A 123 5.75 4.55 -0.15
C ASP A 123 5.69 3.20 0.58
N GLU A 124 5.72 2.09 -0.15
CA GLU A 124 5.65 0.70 0.33
C GLU A 124 4.24 0.26 0.77
N VAL A 125 3.53 1.03 1.62
CA VAL A 125 2.23 0.66 2.21
C VAL A 125 1.19 1.70 1.88
N THR A 126 0.31 1.41 0.95
CA THR A 126 -0.85 2.24 0.60
C THR A 126 -2.11 1.60 1.16
N ALA A 127 -2.43 1.90 2.42
CA ALA A 127 -3.68 1.45 3.04
C ALA A 127 -4.85 2.22 2.45
N VAL A 128 -5.91 1.48 2.02
CA VAL A 128 -7.09 2.08 1.41
C VAL A 128 -8.32 1.68 2.21
N ASP A 129 -8.99 2.66 2.78
CA ASP A 129 -10.28 2.53 3.42
C ASP A 129 -11.39 3.01 2.49
N PHE A 130 -12.65 2.76 2.85
CA PHE A 130 -13.81 3.26 2.12
C PHE A 130 -14.59 4.22 3.00
N ALA A 131 -14.70 5.47 2.55
CA ALA A 131 -15.60 6.46 3.13
C ALA A 131 -16.91 6.49 2.34
N VAL A 132 -18.01 6.82 2.98
CA VAL A 132 -19.28 7.06 2.29
C VAL A 132 -19.61 8.54 2.41
N ARG A 133 -19.71 9.24 1.28
CA ARG A 133 -20.10 10.65 1.20
C ARG A 133 -21.26 10.80 0.22
N GLU A 134 -22.36 11.35 0.67
CA GLU A 134 -23.58 11.53 -0.15
C GLU A 134 -24.03 10.24 -0.87
N GLY A 135 -23.90 9.09 -0.20
CA GLY A 135 -24.25 7.78 -0.76
C GLY A 135 -23.23 7.18 -1.74
N VAL A 136 -22.13 7.88 -2.02
CA VAL A 136 -21.05 7.39 -2.88
C VAL A 136 -19.92 6.80 -2.04
N VAL A 137 -19.46 5.62 -2.42
CA VAL A 137 -18.30 4.98 -1.79
C VAL A 137 -17.01 5.56 -2.39
N ILE A 138 -16.19 6.16 -1.54
CA ILE A 138 -14.94 6.81 -1.93
C ILE A 138 -13.77 6.06 -1.30
N PRO A 139 -12.89 5.44 -2.10
CA PRO A 139 -11.66 4.87 -1.61
C PRO A 139 -10.72 5.96 -1.13
N THR A 140 -10.29 5.87 0.13
CA THR A 140 -9.48 6.91 0.77
C THR A 140 -8.16 6.32 1.25
N VAL A 141 -7.05 6.94 0.87
CA VAL A 141 -5.72 6.51 1.31
C VAL A 141 -5.47 6.98 2.75
N CYS A 142 -5.09 6.05 3.60
CA CYS A 142 -4.62 6.36 4.94
C CYS A 142 -3.08 6.49 4.93
N PRO A 143 -2.53 7.70 5.08
CA PRO A 143 -1.09 7.89 5.02
C PRO A 143 -0.38 7.09 6.11
N SER A 144 0.64 6.35 5.70
CA SER A 144 1.53 5.62 6.60
C SER A 144 2.92 5.56 5.99
N GLY A 145 3.91 5.32 6.83
CA GLY A 145 5.27 5.21 6.33
C GLY A 145 5.78 6.55 5.79
N ARG A 146 6.53 7.26 6.60
CA ARG A 146 6.98 8.61 6.28
C ARG A 146 8.33 8.62 5.56
N ARG A 147 8.64 7.57 4.78
CA ARG A 147 9.94 7.45 4.12
C ARG A 147 9.83 6.87 2.72
N LEU A 148 10.46 7.55 1.78
CA LEU A 148 10.74 7.02 0.45
C LEU A 148 11.99 6.14 0.51
N ARG A 149 11.89 4.89 0.04
CA ARG A 149 13.00 3.92 0.08
C ARG A 149 13.57 3.68 -1.30
N LEU A 150 14.77 4.20 -1.55
CA LEU A 150 15.44 4.08 -2.84
C LEU A 150 16.72 3.25 -2.74
N ARG A 151 17.04 2.50 -3.78
CA ARG A 151 18.36 1.88 -3.95
C ARG A 151 19.41 2.95 -4.15
N ARG A 152 20.64 2.73 -3.67
CA ARG A 152 21.75 3.67 -3.83
C ARG A 152 21.98 4.04 -5.31
N GLU A 153 21.95 3.05 -6.20
CA GLU A 153 22.10 3.25 -7.66
C GLU A 153 20.99 4.15 -8.24
N THR A 154 19.78 4.08 -7.68
CA THR A 154 18.67 4.95 -8.07
C THR A 154 18.91 6.39 -7.62
N VAL A 155 19.35 6.59 -6.38
CA VAL A 155 19.71 7.92 -5.83
C VAL A 155 20.76 8.59 -6.68
N GLU A 156 21.85 7.87 -7.02
CA GLU A 156 22.93 8.34 -7.88
C GLU A 156 22.44 8.70 -9.29
N ARG A 157 21.64 7.81 -9.89
CA ARG A 157 21.09 8.01 -11.24
C ARG A 157 20.13 9.19 -11.33
N LEU A 158 19.41 9.48 -10.26
CA LEU A 158 18.51 10.64 -10.18
C LEU A 158 19.24 11.94 -9.80
N GLY A 159 20.54 11.89 -9.52
CA GLY A 159 21.30 13.04 -9.04
C GLY A 159 20.82 13.58 -7.69
N MET A 160 20.15 12.75 -6.90
CA MET A 160 19.66 13.15 -5.59
C MET A 160 20.81 13.23 -4.59
N SER A 161 20.81 14.28 -3.73
CA SER A 161 21.71 14.30 -2.58
C SER A 161 21.44 13.11 -1.67
N ARG A 162 22.48 12.54 -1.08
CA ARG A 162 22.38 11.53 -0.04
C ARG A 162 22.08 12.14 1.35
N ASP A 163 22.13 13.47 1.45
CA ASP A 163 21.87 14.19 2.69
C ASP A 163 20.44 13.94 3.16
N GLY A 164 20.27 13.64 4.44
CA GLY A 164 18.96 13.26 5.01
C GLY A 164 18.50 11.83 4.70
N GLY A 165 19.25 11.08 3.89
CA GLY A 165 19.00 9.65 3.64
C GLY A 165 19.58 8.77 4.76
N GLU A 166 18.75 8.01 5.47
CA GLU A 166 19.18 7.03 6.46
C GLU A 166 19.44 5.68 5.78
N GLU A 167 20.63 5.11 5.99
CA GLU A 167 20.93 3.78 5.46
C GLU A 167 20.11 2.70 6.16
N ILE A 168 19.43 1.86 5.37
CA ILE A 168 18.73 0.69 5.86
C ILE A 168 19.67 -0.51 5.72
N ILE A 169 20.35 -0.83 6.81
CA ILE A 169 21.42 -1.85 6.86
C ILE A 169 20.93 -3.18 6.26
N GLY A 170 21.77 -3.78 5.44
CA GLY A 170 21.51 -5.08 4.81
C GLY A 170 20.55 -5.05 3.61
N THR A 171 20.03 -3.89 3.19
CA THR A 171 19.09 -3.78 2.07
C THR A 171 19.64 -3.10 0.83
N GLY A 172 20.74 -2.38 0.94
CA GLY A 172 21.29 -1.52 -0.12
C GLY A 172 20.41 -0.31 -0.46
N LYS A 173 19.48 0.05 0.45
CA LYS A 173 18.56 1.17 0.29
C LYS A 173 18.85 2.31 1.25
N LEU A 174 18.52 3.51 0.82
CA LEU A 174 18.43 4.72 1.64
C LEU A 174 16.96 5.09 1.85
N GLY A 175 16.61 5.46 3.08
CA GLY A 175 15.26 5.93 3.44
C GLY A 175 15.27 7.45 3.63
N PHE A 176 14.56 8.16 2.79
CA PHE A 176 14.41 9.62 2.86
C PHE A 176 13.10 9.98 3.57
N PRO A 177 13.09 10.90 4.52
CA PRO A 177 11.86 11.34 5.17
C PRO A 177 10.92 11.97 4.12
N LEU A 178 9.63 11.63 4.19
CA LEU A 178 8.60 12.30 3.42
C LEU A 178 8.04 13.47 4.23
N VAL A 179 7.84 14.59 3.56
CA VAL A 179 7.16 15.74 4.16
C VAL A 179 5.69 15.36 4.36
N PRO A 180 5.11 15.58 5.55
CA PRO A 180 3.68 15.38 5.75
C PRO A 180 2.90 16.24 4.74
N THR A 181 2.01 15.62 3.98
CA THR A 181 1.06 16.34 3.14
C THR A 181 -0.15 16.71 4.00
N ASP A 182 -0.67 17.94 3.86
CA ASP A 182 -1.93 18.33 4.47
C ASP A 182 -3.03 17.35 4.04
N HIS A 183 -3.81 16.90 5.03
CA HIS A 183 -4.63 15.69 4.92
C HIS A 183 -6.04 15.94 4.36
N ASP A 184 -6.29 17.05 3.71
CA ASP A 184 -7.59 17.30 3.09
C ASP A 184 -7.71 16.49 1.80
N GLU A 185 -8.61 15.51 1.85
CA GLU A 185 -9.02 14.63 0.75
C GLU A 185 -7.91 13.77 0.10
N LEU A 186 -7.73 12.59 0.66
CA LEU A 186 -6.88 11.55 0.10
C LEU A 186 -7.70 10.50 -0.70
N SER A 187 -8.67 10.95 -1.49
CA SER A 187 -9.44 10.06 -2.37
C SER A 187 -8.55 9.46 -3.44
N LEU A 188 -8.46 8.13 -3.47
CA LEU A 188 -7.69 7.41 -4.49
C LEU A 188 -8.45 7.46 -5.82
N GLU A 189 -7.82 7.99 -6.86
CA GLU A 189 -8.48 8.24 -8.13
C GLU A 189 -7.94 7.38 -9.28
N LEU A 190 -6.77 6.78 -9.13
CA LEU A 190 -6.16 5.93 -10.15
C LEU A 190 -5.21 4.90 -9.52
N VAL A 191 -5.24 3.67 -10.00
CA VAL A 191 -4.22 2.66 -9.72
C VAL A 191 -3.47 2.35 -11.01
N VAL A 192 -2.16 2.56 -11.03
CA VAL A 192 -1.26 2.20 -12.13
C VAL A 192 -0.45 0.98 -11.73
N VAL A 193 -0.58 -0.10 -12.46
CA VAL A 193 0.16 -1.34 -12.25
C VAL A 193 1.36 -1.39 -13.19
N LEU A 194 2.55 -1.26 -12.65
CA LEU A 194 3.79 -1.43 -13.40
C LEU A 194 4.09 -2.92 -13.55
N ARG A 195 4.20 -3.38 -14.79
CA ARG A 195 4.58 -4.76 -15.11
C ARG A 195 5.94 -4.79 -15.81
N PRO A 196 7.00 -5.28 -15.13
CA PRO A 196 8.28 -5.52 -15.79
C PRO A 196 8.14 -6.66 -16.80
N GLU A 197 8.47 -6.41 -18.04
CA GLU A 197 8.46 -7.40 -19.12
C GLU A 197 9.77 -7.42 -19.92
N GLY A 198 9.96 -8.49 -20.71
CA GLY A 198 11.07 -8.64 -21.64
C GLY A 198 10.79 -7.97 -22.97
N GLY A 199 10.54 -6.67 -23.00
CA GLY A 199 10.34 -5.91 -24.23
C GLY A 199 11.43 -4.85 -24.44
N GLU A 200 11.41 -4.19 -25.60
CA GLU A 200 12.34 -3.11 -25.90
C GLU A 200 11.77 -1.71 -25.59
N VAL A 201 10.46 -1.57 -25.55
CA VAL A 201 9.77 -0.28 -25.42
C VAL A 201 8.80 -0.33 -24.23
N VAL A 202 8.59 0.81 -23.59
CA VAL A 202 7.51 0.99 -22.60
C VAL A 202 6.19 1.00 -23.37
N SER A 203 5.22 0.17 -22.96
CA SER A 203 3.89 0.15 -23.56
C SER A 203 3.13 1.46 -23.27
N ASP A 204 2.08 1.69 -24.03
CA ASP A 204 1.09 2.67 -23.64
C ASP A 204 0.28 2.17 -22.44
N VAL A 205 -0.36 3.11 -21.74
CA VAL A 205 -1.23 2.80 -20.61
C VAL A 205 -2.53 2.18 -21.12
N HIS A 206 -2.90 1.00 -20.62
CA HIS A 206 -4.14 0.34 -20.99
C HIS A 206 -4.99 -0.03 -19.76
N ALA A 207 -6.31 0.07 -19.90
CA ALA A 207 -7.24 -0.21 -18.83
C ALA A 207 -7.30 -1.71 -18.51
N LEU A 208 -7.36 -2.02 -17.22
CA LEU A 208 -7.69 -3.36 -16.71
C LEU A 208 -9.13 -3.35 -16.22
N THR A 209 -9.92 -4.32 -16.69
CA THR A 209 -11.32 -4.48 -16.30
C THR A 209 -11.64 -5.92 -15.91
N GLY A 210 -12.75 -6.13 -15.20
CA GLY A 210 -13.22 -7.47 -14.83
C GLY A 210 -12.16 -8.33 -14.13
N PRO A 211 -11.97 -9.59 -14.55
CA PRO A 211 -11.02 -10.50 -13.89
C PRO A 211 -9.57 -10.01 -13.91
N ALA A 212 -9.15 -9.27 -14.94
CA ALA A 212 -7.79 -8.73 -15.03
C ALA A 212 -7.54 -7.67 -13.94
N ALA A 213 -8.48 -6.77 -13.70
CA ALA A 213 -8.42 -5.78 -12.64
C ALA A 213 -8.37 -6.44 -11.25
N LEU A 214 -9.24 -7.44 -11.00
CA LEU A 214 -9.25 -8.18 -9.74
C LEU A 214 -7.91 -8.89 -9.50
N THR A 215 -7.38 -9.58 -10.51
CA THR A 215 -6.09 -10.28 -10.44
C THR A 215 -4.96 -9.29 -10.15
N ALA A 216 -4.95 -8.14 -10.81
CA ALA A 216 -3.96 -7.10 -10.59
C ALA A 216 -3.99 -6.56 -9.15
N LEU A 217 -5.17 -6.33 -8.58
CA LEU A 217 -5.30 -5.89 -7.18
C LEU A 217 -4.89 -6.97 -6.19
N ILE A 218 -5.29 -8.23 -6.40
CA ILE A 218 -4.92 -9.36 -5.55
C ILE A 218 -3.39 -9.53 -5.52
N THR A 219 -2.74 -9.54 -6.67
CA THR A 219 -1.29 -9.74 -6.78
C THR A 219 -0.48 -8.58 -6.22
N ASN A 220 -1.05 -7.37 -6.24
CA ASN A 220 -0.42 -6.17 -5.69
C ASN A 220 -0.94 -5.78 -4.31
N THR A 221 -1.76 -6.61 -3.66
CA THR A 221 -2.05 -6.48 -2.23
C THR A 221 -0.77 -6.61 -1.42
N LEU A 222 -0.59 -5.78 -0.41
CA LEU A 222 0.56 -5.86 0.49
C LEU A 222 0.51 -7.18 1.27
N ARG A 223 1.56 -8.03 1.08
CA ARG A 223 1.64 -9.32 1.75
C ARG A 223 0.39 -10.20 1.54
N PRO A 224 0.03 -10.55 0.30
CA PRO A 224 -1.26 -11.20 -0.01
C PRO A 224 -1.45 -12.52 0.72
N TYR A 225 -0.39 -13.23 1.11
CA TYR A 225 -0.46 -14.45 1.90
C TYR A 225 -1.00 -14.25 3.32
N PHE A 226 -0.97 -13.03 3.89
CA PHE A 226 -1.64 -12.74 5.16
C PHE A 226 -3.16 -12.59 5.00
N CYS A 227 -3.64 -12.34 3.80
CA CYS A 227 -5.07 -12.14 3.58
C CYS A 227 -5.91 -13.39 3.87
N ILE A 228 -5.27 -14.57 3.98
CA ILE A 228 -5.93 -15.80 4.45
C ILE A 228 -6.52 -15.63 5.86
N LEU A 229 -5.92 -14.79 6.70
CA LEU A 229 -6.40 -14.49 8.05
C LEU A 229 -7.74 -13.75 8.05
N GLN A 230 -8.09 -13.06 6.96
CA GLN A 230 -9.30 -12.25 6.78
C GLN A 230 -9.84 -12.37 5.34
N HIS A 231 -9.88 -13.59 4.79
CA HIS A 231 -10.11 -13.87 3.38
C HIS A 231 -11.37 -13.19 2.80
N GLN A 232 -12.51 -13.34 3.46
CA GLN A 232 -13.78 -12.75 2.99
C GLN A 232 -13.74 -11.21 2.99
N ALA A 233 -13.15 -10.61 4.02
CA ALA A 233 -13.01 -9.15 4.09
C ALA A 233 -12.08 -8.64 2.98
N HIS A 234 -11.00 -9.37 2.68
CA HIS A 234 -10.09 -9.05 1.58
C HIS A 234 -10.78 -9.08 0.22
N LEU A 235 -11.58 -10.12 -0.06
CA LEU A 235 -12.30 -10.21 -1.33
C LEU A 235 -13.31 -9.06 -1.52
N ARG A 236 -14.02 -8.66 -0.44
CA ARG A 236 -14.91 -7.50 -0.49
C ARG A 236 -14.15 -6.20 -0.75
N TRP A 237 -12.98 -6.04 -0.12
CA TRP A 237 -12.13 -4.87 -0.32
C TRP A 237 -11.62 -4.80 -1.77
N ILE A 238 -11.15 -5.90 -2.36
CA ILE A 238 -10.74 -5.99 -3.76
C ILE A 238 -11.89 -5.60 -4.70
N ALA A 239 -13.08 -6.17 -4.50
CA ALA A 239 -14.25 -5.87 -5.32
C ALA A 239 -14.66 -4.40 -5.22
N GLY A 240 -14.68 -3.84 -3.99
CA GLY A 240 -14.97 -2.43 -3.76
C GLY A 240 -13.97 -1.50 -4.45
N LEU A 241 -12.67 -1.81 -4.37
CA LEU A 241 -11.63 -1.00 -5.01
C LEU A 241 -11.71 -1.08 -6.54
N ALA A 242 -11.92 -2.28 -7.11
CA ALA A 242 -12.08 -2.47 -8.55
C ALA A 242 -13.31 -1.76 -9.12
N SER A 243 -14.37 -1.61 -8.31
CA SER A 243 -15.59 -0.91 -8.72
C SER A 243 -15.49 0.61 -8.62
N ALA A 244 -14.63 1.11 -7.72
CA ALA A 244 -14.60 2.54 -7.39
C ALA A 244 -13.44 3.30 -8.07
N VAL A 245 -12.35 2.61 -8.47
CA VAL A 245 -11.14 3.24 -9.00
C VAL A 245 -10.77 2.64 -10.34
N PRO A 246 -10.49 3.45 -11.36
CA PRO A 246 -9.86 2.98 -12.60
C PRO A 246 -8.51 2.32 -12.32
N ILE A 247 -8.28 1.16 -12.94
CA ILE A 247 -7.04 0.42 -12.83
C ILE A 247 -6.44 0.32 -14.22
N VAL A 248 -5.20 0.75 -14.36
CA VAL A 248 -4.48 0.69 -15.63
C VAL A 248 -3.18 -0.07 -15.46
N GLN A 249 -2.70 -0.67 -16.52
CA GLN A 249 -1.41 -1.34 -16.58
C GLN A 249 -0.46 -0.59 -17.51
N LEU A 250 0.81 -0.59 -17.15
CA LEU A 250 1.90 -0.07 -17.92
C LEU A 250 3.03 -1.09 -17.93
N ASP A 251 3.30 -1.66 -19.11
CA ASP A 251 4.38 -2.63 -19.31
C ASP A 251 5.68 -1.88 -19.61
N ARG A 252 6.76 -2.31 -18.97
CA ARG A 252 8.06 -1.66 -19.12
C ARG A 252 9.18 -2.69 -19.21
N PRO A 253 10.22 -2.41 -20.04
CA PRO A 253 11.43 -3.23 -20.07
C PRO A 253 12.06 -3.35 -18.67
N SER A 254 12.43 -4.58 -18.30
CA SER A 254 13.13 -4.87 -17.04
C SER A 254 14.64 -4.64 -17.11
N ASN A 255 15.21 -4.68 -18.32
CA ASN A 255 16.65 -4.67 -18.59
C ASN A 255 17.27 -3.29 -18.86
N ARG A 256 16.46 -2.22 -18.89
CA ARG A 256 16.93 -0.86 -19.14
C ARG A 256 16.20 0.20 -18.35
N TRP A 257 16.79 1.38 -18.28
CA TRP A 257 16.20 2.53 -17.62
C TRP A 257 15.11 3.17 -18.47
N THR A 258 13.88 3.21 -17.93
CA THR A 258 12.69 3.77 -18.60
C THR A 258 11.94 4.77 -17.72
N GLY A 259 12.54 5.17 -16.59
CA GLY A 259 11.82 5.93 -15.55
C GLY A 259 11.16 7.22 -16.05
N SER A 260 11.85 8.03 -16.87
CA SER A 260 11.31 9.29 -17.38
C SER A 260 10.09 9.07 -18.28
N ARG A 261 10.09 8.03 -19.13
CA ARG A 261 8.93 7.70 -19.99
C ARG A 261 7.76 7.21 -19.16
N VAL A 262 8.04 6.35 -18.15
CA VAL A 262 7.01 5.86 -17.20
C VAL A 262 6.37 7.02 -16.45
N ALA A 263 7.18 7.94 -15.90
CA ALA A 263 6.66 9.11 -15.18
C ALA A 263 5.76 9.98 -16.07
N MET A 264 6.18 10.23 -17.32
CA MET A 264 5.40 11.01 -18.29
C MET A 264 4.05 10.34 -18.61
N LEU A 265 4.03 9.04 -18.86
CA LEU A 265 2.79 8.31 -19.13
C LEU A 265 1.82 8.31 -17.93
N ILE A 266 2.35 8.27 -16.71
CA ILE A 266 1.52 8.38 -15.50
C ILE A 266 0.94 9.78 -15.36
N GLU A 267 1.70 10.84 -15.67
CA GLU A 267 1.18 12.20 -15.72
C GLU A 267 0.07 12.35 -16.75
N GLU A 268 0.29 11.85 -17.98
CA GLU A 268 -0.72 11.85 -19.04
C GLU A 268 -2.00 11.10 -18.59
N ALA A 269 -1.88 9.91 -18.01
CA ALA A 269 -3.01 9.14 -17.51
C ALA A 269 -3.74 9.84 -16.35
N ALA A 270 -3.00 10.51 -15.47
CA ALA A 270 -3.59 11.25 -14.36
C ALA A 270 -4.28 12.54 -14.83
N MET A 271 -3.75 13.25 -15.83
CA MET A 271 -4.27 14.52 -16.30
C MET A 271 -5.30 14.36 -17.43
N GLY A 272 -5.16 13.36 -18.29
CA GLY A 272 -6.05 13.07 -19.41
C GLY A 272 -7.44 12.54 -19.03
N GLY A 273 -7.68 12.29 -17.76
CA GLY A 273 -8.92 11.72 -17.24
C GLY A 273 -10.16 12.60 -17.29
N ARG A 274 -10.16 13.73 -17.99
CA ARG A 274 -11.39 14.45 -18.35
C ARG A 274 -12.11 13.81 -19.54
N ASP A 275 -11.40 13.05 -20.37
CA ASP A 275 -11.95 12.30 -21.52
C ASP A 275 -12.12 10.79 -21.25
N THR A 276 -11.80 10.31 -20.04
CA THR A 276 -11.96 8.90 -19.67
C THR A 276 -13.39 8.53 -19.24
N ASP A 277 -14.42 9.19 -19.73
CA ASP A 277 -15.81 8.69 -19.61
C ASP A 277 -15.98 7.28 -20.20
N GLY A 278 -15.04 6.82 -21.04
CA GLY A 278 -14.95 5.45 -21.50
C GLY A 278 -14.27 4.47 -20.51
N LEU A 279 -13.56 4.95 -19.47
CA LEU A 279 -12.83 4.13 -18.50
C LEU A 279 -13.57 3.95 -17.15
N ARG A 280 -14.60 4.75 -16.90
CA ARG A 280 -15.48 4.52 -15.75
C ARG A 280 -16.33 3.28 -16.04
N PRO A 281 -16.44 2.32 -15.10
CA PRO A 281 -17.46 1.32 -15.21
C PRO A 281 -18.81 2.04 -15.32
N ARG A 282 -19.55 1.82 -16.41
CA ARG A 282 -20.88 2.37 -16.60
C ARG A 282 -21.71 1.91 -15.42
N HIS A 283 -21.99 2.77 -14.46
CA HIS A 283 -23.09 2.56 -13.55
C HIS A 283 -24.33 2.42 -14.43
N ALA A 284 -24.93 1.25 -14.40
CA ALA A 284 -26.19 0.98 -15.04
C ALA A 284 -27.21 1.99 -14.50
N ALA A 285 -27.42 3.05 -15.27
CA ALA A 285 -28.65 3.81 -15.19
C ALA A 285 -29.73 2.96 -15.87
N GLU A 286 -30.82 2.77 -15.14
CA GLU A 286 -32.10 2.19 -15.59
C GLU A 286 -32.22 0.66 -15.60
N SER A 287 -32.69 0.11 -14.50
CA SER A 287 -33.91 -0.70 -14.48
C SER A 287 -34.49 -0.77 -13.07
N ASN A 288 -35.73 -0.32 -12.93
CA ASN A 288 -36.63 -0.51 -11.80
C ASN A 288 -36.67 -1.96 -11.37
N SER A 289 -36.38 -2.20 -10.11
CA SER A 289 -37.03 -3.13 -9.18
C SER A 289 -36.03 -3.64 -8.13
N THR A 290 -36.34 -3.36 -6.89
CA THR A 290 -35.71 -3.77 -5.64
C THR A 290 -35.41 -5.29 -5.59
N PRO A 291 -34.33 -5.74 -4.86
CA PRO A 291 -34.35 -5.60 -3.39
C PRO A 291 -33.06 -5.06 -2.78
N ARG A 292 -33.23 -4.29 -1.72
CA ARG A 292 -32.18 -3.87 -0.80
C ARG A 292 -31.44 -5.09 -0.26
N ALA A 293 -30.15 -5.17 -0.54
CA ALA A 293 -29.25 -5.99 0.24
C ALA A 293 -28.51 -5.07 1.21
N ASP A 294 -28.86 -5.20 2.48
CA ASP A 294 -28.20 -4.48 3.58
C ASP A 294 -26.71 -4.84 3.64
N LEU A 295 -25.86 -3.88 3.32
CA LEU A 295 -24.45 -3.91 3.66
C LEU A 295 -24.33 -3.47 5.12
N PRO A 296 -23.89 -4.32 6.06
CA PRO A 296 -23.69 -3.91 7.44
C PRO A 296 -22.44 -3.02 7.53
N VAL A 297 -22.64 -1.71 7.50
CA VAL A 297 -21.68 -0.74 8.02
C VAL A 297 -21.89 -0.71 9.54
N ALA A 298 -21.00 -1.29 10.31
CA ALA A 298 -21.01 -1.15 11.75
C ALA A 298 -20.47 0.23 12.11
N PRO A 299 -21.24 1.14 12.74
CA PRO A 299 -20.71 2.38 13.30
C PRO A 299 -19.93 2.07 14.57
N LEU A 300 -18.72 2.59 14.67
CA LEU A 300 -18.00 2.69 15.92
C LEU A 300 -18.65 3.81 16.76
N THR A 301 -19.56 3.44 17.67
CA THR A 301 -19.97 4.33 18.75
C THR A 301 -19.02 4.17 19.93
N PRO A 302 -18.52 5.26 20.56
CA PRO A 302 -17.82 5.17 21.82
C PRO A 302 -18.81 4.81 22.93
N SER A 303 -18.59 3.70 23.62
CA SER A 303 -19.30 3.38 24.86
C SER A 303 -18.83 4.32 25.95
N SER A 304 -19.72 5.18 26.37
CA SER A 304 -19.60 5.95 27.62
C SER A 304 -19.94 5.09 28.82
N ALA A 305 -19.07 5.13 29.80
CA ALA A 305 -19.25 5.06 31.24
C ALA A 305 -20.13 3.93 31.85
N GLY A 306 -19.54 3.31 32.83
CA GLY A 306 -20.10 2.48 33.88
C GLY A 306 -18.99 1.79 34.63
#